data_113120d1b4b19228e914f001cc6fce51
#
_entry.id   113120d1b4b19228e914f001cc6fce51
#
_cell.length_a   1.000
_cell.length_b   1.000
_cell.length_c   1.000
_cell.angle_alpha   90.00
_cell.angle_beta   90.00
_cell.angle_gamma   90.00
#
_symmetry.space_group_name_H-M   'P 1'
#
loop_
_entity.id
_entity.type
_entity.pdbx_description
1 polymer ?
#
loop_
_entity_poly.entity_id
_entity_poly.type
_entity_poly.pdbx_seq_one_letter_code
_entity_poly.pdbx_strand_id
1 'polypeptide(L)'
;MLPKRLTATSAVLAAALIQTPAAAQKLHVNPRWEECSFQLDPSLTQSAWHRFTREAGLAVYFRSLDDARPLGKGKFEVSALQWQTKIDDAAPAWNDTFVHPDSTHWLIEGSGLMIPGLSVRAGVGAKTDVAIYATKAPGANYGFYGGAVQRNIVGGESSKWNASARASLIRMYGPDDVDLSVYGADLIASRTLTLTRWATVSPYAGVSGYLSRAHEKTDRVNLADENVFGTRAAVGAELRLFKARLAAEYNAARVGGYSLKIGFGA
;
A
#
# COMPACT_ATOMS: atom_id res chain seq x y z
N MET A 1 18.84 9.69 -52.30
CA MET A 1 18.27 10.18 -51.03
C MET A 1 17.98 8.98 -50.17
N LEU A 2 18.82 8.70 -49.19
CA LEU A 2 18.60 7.56 -48.24
C LEU A 2 17.83 8.03 -47.03
N PRO A 3 16.87 7.25 -46.50
CA PRO A 3 16.20 7.57 -45.27
C PRO A 3 17.09 7.21 -44.05
N LYS A 4 17.28 8.17 -43.17
CA LYS A 4 17.96 7.99 -41.89
C LYS A 4 17.20 7.00 -41.00
N ARG A 5 17.87 5.94 -40.60
CA ARG A 5 17.42 5.02 -39.56
C ARG A 5 17.46 5.72 -38.20
N LEU A 6 16.33 5.92 -37.57
CA LEU A 6 16.22 6.22 -36.13
C LEU A 6 16.46 4.91 -35.36
N THR A 7 17.62 4.82 -34.74
CA THR A 7 17.94 3.75 -33.81
C THR A 7 17.19 3.96 -32.50
N ALA A 8 16.36 3.00 -32.18
CA ALA A 8 15.65 2.91 -30.89
C ALA A 8 16.68 2.62 -29.79
N THR A 9 16.89 3.58 -28.89
CA THR A 9 17.60 3.40 -27.62
C THR A 9 16.62 3.66 -26.50
N SER A 10 15.82 2.66 -26.17
CA SER A 10 14.87 2.75 -25.04
C SER A 10 14.55 1.35 -24.52
N ALA A 11 15.49 0.72 -23.87
CA ALA A 11 15.23 -0.51 -23.13
C ALA A 11 16.42 -0.88 -22.23
N VAL A 12 16.71 -0.10 -21.21
CA VAL A 12 17.55 -0.56 -20.09
C VAL A 12 17.20 0.26 -18.86
N LEU A 13 16.12 -0.07 -18.18
CA LEU A 13 15.87 0.35 -16.79
C LEU A 13 14.96 -0.62 -16.00
N ALA A 14 14.76 -1.82 -16.48
CA ALA A 14 13.90 -2.81 -15.79
C ALA A 14 14.69 -3.98 -15.18
N ALA A 15 16.01 -4.00 -15.23
CA ALA A 15 16.81 -5.18 -14.87
C ALA A 15 17.51 -5.11 -13.50
N ALA A 16 17.28 -4.07 -12.71
CA ALA A 16 18.00 -3.89 -11.43
C ALA A 16 17.27 -4.35 -10.17
N LEU A 17 16.10 -5.01 -10.28
CA LEU A 17 15.33 -5.45 -9.12
C LEU A 17 15.27 -6.98 -8.93
N ILE A 18 16.01 -7.74 -9.68
CA ILE A 18 16.21 -9.18 -9.41
C ILE A 18 17.45 -9.29 -8.52
N GLN A 19 17.33 -8.90 -7.27
CA GLN A 19 18.28 -9.36 -6.27
C GLN A 19 17.94 -10.83 -5.99
N THR A 20 18.94 -11.70 -6.20
CA THR A 20 18.95 -13.07 -5.70
C THR A 20 18.39 -13.11 -4.28
N PRO A 21 17.62 -14.14 -3.90
CA PRO A 21 17.21 -14.30 -2.52
C PRO A 21 18.48 -14.27 -1.66
N ALA A 22 18.66 -13.19 -0.91
CA ALA A 22 19.66 -13.18 0.15
C ALA A 22 19.31 -14.39 1.03
N ALA A 23 20.26 -15.29 1.20
CA ALA A 23 20.13 -16.41 2.12
C ALA A 23 19.52 -15.86 3.41
N ALA A 24 18.42 -16.45 3.83
CA ALA A 24 17.68 -16.01 5.00
C ALA A 24 18.67 -15.87 6.15
N GLN A 25 19.03 -14.63 6.48
CA GLN A 25 19.86 -14.36 7.64
C GLN A 25 19.00 -14.79 8.81
N LYS A 26 19.42 -15.87 9.50
CA LYS A 26 18.79 -16.29 10.75
C LYS A 26 18.85 -15.08 11.67
N LEU A 27 17.73 -14.41 11.85
CA LEU A 27 17.59 -13.29 12.73
C LEU A 27 18.00 -13.76 14.13
N HIS A 28 19.07 -13.21 14.66
CA HIS A 28 19.44 -13.41 16.05
C HIS A 28 18.33 -12.78 16.90
N VAL A 29 17.77 -13.54 17.81
CA VAL A 29 16.71 -13.09 18.73
C VAL A 29 17.23 -11.97 19.67
N ASN A 30 18.55 -11.73 19.70
CA ASN A 30 19.20 -10.61 20.37
C ASN A 30 20.45 -10.18 19.59
N PRO A 31 20.61 -8.87 19.30
CA PRO A 31 19.72 -7.82 19.74
C PRO A 31 18.46 -7.74 18.88
N ARG A 32 17.35 -7.85 19.54
CA ARG A 32 16.00 -7.77 18.95
C ARG A 32 15.74 -6.44 18.23
N TRP A 33 16.52 -5.43 18.50
CA TRP A 33 16.28 -4.03 18.16
C TRP A 33 17.25 -3.46 17.11
N GLU A 34 18.02 -4.30 16.43
CA GLU A 34 18.95 -3.83 15.38
C GLU A 34 18.25 -3.42 14.09
N GLU A 35 17.10 -4.03 13.77
CA GLU A 35 16.36 -3.76 12.55
C GLU A 35 14.86 -3.72 12.81
N CYS A 36 14.13 -2.89 12.06
CA CYS A 36 12.68 -2.97 12.01
C CYS A 36 12.28 -4.31 11.40
N SER A 37 11.63 -5.17 12.16
CA SER A 37 11.32 -6.51 11.70
C SER A 37 10.06 -7.10 12.31
N PHE A 38 9.38 -7.95 11.56
CA PHE A 38 8.37 -8.81 12.12
C PHE A 38 9.05 -10.03 12.73
N GLN A 39 8.99 -10.14 14.05
CA GLN A 39 9.51 -11.24 14.85
C GLN A 39 8.54 -11.49 16.00
N LEU A 40 8.16 -12.75 16.23
CA LEU A 40 7.23 -13.11 17.28
C LEU A 40 7.96 -13.37 18.60
N ASP A 41 7.52 -12.67 19.65
CA ASP A 41 8.00 -12.89 21.00
C ASP A 41 7.31 -14.13 21.59
N PRO A 42 8.06 -15.00 22.34
CA PRO A 42 7.45 -16.15 23.01
C PRO A 42 6.31 -15.84 23.98
N SER A 43 6.20 -14.60 24.45
CA SER A 43 5.13 -14.14 25.34
C SER A 43 3.86 -13.73 24.59
N LEU A 44 3.88 -13.67 23.25
CA LEU A 44 2.74 -13.23 22.44
C LEU A 44 1.52 -14.11 22.66
N THR A 45 0.43 -13.49 23.09
CA THR A 45 -0.84 -14.16 23.33
C THR A 45 -1.73 -14.19 22.09
N GLN A 46 -2.65 -15.17 22.01
CA GLN A 46 -3.63 -15.24 20.91
C GLN A 46 -4.47 -13.94 20.78
N SER A 47 -4.82 -13.30 21.88
CA SER A 47 -5.58 -12.05 21.85
C SER A 47 -4.77 -10.87 21.28
N ALA A 48 -3.49 -10.80 21.58
CA ALA A 48 -2.58 -9.81 21.01
C ALA A 48 -2.34 -10.07 19.53
N TRP A 49 -2.19 -11.34 19.13
CA TRP A 49 -2.09 -11.78 17.74
C TRP A 49 -3.33 -11.43 16.91
N HIS A 50 -4.52 -11.66 17.46
CA HIS A 50 -5.78 -11.23 16.84
C HIS A 50 -5.85 -9.72 16.65
N ARG A 51 -5.46 -8.93 17.68
CA ARG A 51 -5.40 -7.47 17.59
C ARG A 51 -4.39 -7.02 16.54
N PHE A 52 -3.19 -7.61 16.55
CA PHE A 52 -2.16 -7.35 15.53
C PHE A 52 -2.71 -7.59 14.12
N THR A 53 -3.28 -8.77 13.86
CA THR A 53 -3.82 -9.14 12.54
C THR A 53 -4.84 -8.12 12.04
N ARG A 54 -5.71 -7.62 12.91
CA ARG A 54 -6.70 -6.60 12.57
C ARG A 54 -6.08 -5.25 12.25
N GLU A 55 -5.14 -4.78 13.08
CA GLU A 55 -4.49 -3.48 12.92
C GLU A 55 -3.49 -3.50 11.75
N ALA A 56 -2.74 -4.60 11.58
CA ALA A 56 -1.87 -4.82 10.43
C ALA A 56 -2.66 -4.83 9.12
N GLY A 57 -3.85 -5.43 9.11
CA GLY A 57 -4.75 -5.36 7.96
C GLY A 57 -5.08 -3.93 7.54
N LEU A 58 -5.22 -3.00 8.48
CA LEU A 58 -5.41 -1.57 8.19
C LEU A 58 -4.10 -0.89 7.76
N ALA A 59 -2.99 -1.23 8.41
CA ALA A 59 -1.69 -0.61 8.12
C ALA A 59 -1.21 -0.91 6.70
N VAL A 60 -1.37 -2.15 6.23
CA VAL A 60 -0.90 -2.58 4.90
C VAL A 60 -1.99 -2.61 3.84
N TYR A 61 -3.20 -2.15 4.14
CA TYR A 61 -4.30 -2.09 3.18
C TYR A 61 -3.91 -1.33 1.90
N PHE A 62 -4.29 -1.86 0.75
CA PHE A 62 -3.98 -1.21 -0.54
C PHE A 62 -4.70 0.14 -0.66
N ARG A 63 -3.94 1.21 -0.70
CA ARG A 63 -4.42 2.60 -0.85
C ARG A 63 -3.84 3.17 -2.13
N SER A 64 -4.62 3.14 -3.20
CA SER A 64 -4.17 3.68 -4.50
C SER A 64 -4.09 5.21 -4.51
N LEU A 65 -4.82 5.87 -3.60
CA LEU A 65 -4.89 7.34 -3.51
C LEU A 65 -5.34 7.98 -4.83
N ASP A 66 -6.35 7.37 -5.44
CA ASP A 66 -6.90 7.79 -6.72
C ASP A 66 -8.35 8.20 -6.56
N ASP A 67 -8.77 9.16 -7.35
CA ASP A 67 -10.18 9.44 -7.54
C ASP A 67 -10.89 8.25 -8.26
N ALA A 68 -12.22 8.29 -8.34
CA ALA A 68 -13.00 7.21 -8.95
C ALA A 68 -12.95 7.20 -10.49
N ARG A 69 -12.24 8.15 -11.13
CA ARG A 69 -12.12 8.20 -12.60
C ARG A 69 -11.26 7.07 -13.14
N PRO A 70 -11.63 6.44 -14.25
CA PRO A 70 -10.73 5.55 -14.96
C PRO A 70 -9.60 6.36 -15.61
N LEU A 71 -8.43 5.74 -15.76
CA LEU A 71 -7.33 6.32 -16.54
C LEU A 71 -7.68 6.45 -18.01
N GLY A 72 -8.46 5.50 -18.54
CA GLY A 72 -8.70 5.31 -19.95
C GLY A 72 -7.73 4.31 -20.58
N LYS A 73 -8.20 3.62 -21.61
CA LYS A 73 -7.46 2.52 -22.25
C LYS A 73 -6.09 2.98 -22.78
N GLY A 74 -5.06 2.24 -22.42
CA GLY A 74 -3.68 2.46 -22.88
C GLY A 74 -2.92 3.55 -22.13
N LYS A 75 -3.55 4.26 -21.20
CA LYS A 75 -2.88 5.23 -20.33
C LYS A 75 -2.28 4.54 -19.11
N PHE A 76 -1.24 5.13 -18.53
CA PHE A 76 -0.59 4.59 -17.34
C PHE A 76 -0.16 5.72 -16.40
N GLU A 77 0.08 5.36 -15.15
CA GLU A 77 0.61 6.22 -14.09
C GLU A 77 1.66 5.44 -13.29
N VAL A 78 2.77 6.09 -12.98
CA VAL A 78 3.77 5.62 -12.02
C VAL A 78 3.76 6.56 -10.84
N SER A 79 3.72 6.04 -9.62
CA SER A 79 3.57 6.83 -8.41
C SER A 79 4.48 6.36 -7.29
N ALA A 80 5.00 7.31 -6.52
CA ALA A 80 5.52 7.09 -5.18
C ALA A 80 4.39 7.32 -4.17
N LEU A 81 4.27 6.42 -3.22
CA LEU A 81 3.23 6.39 -2.20
C LEU A 81 3.87 6.36 -0.81
N GLN A 82 3.19 6.96 0.15
CA GLN A 82 3.51 6.81 1.55
C GLN A 82 2.22 6.65 2.34
N TRP A 83 2.10 5.52 3.05
CA TRP A 83 1.01 5.27 3.96
C TRP A 83 1.49 5.41 5.39
N GLN A 84 0.70 6.07 6.21
CA GLN A 84 0.96 6.18 7.64
C GLN A 84 -0.25 5.71 8.42
N THR A 85 -0.02 4.88 9.42
CA THR A 85 -1.06 4.35 10.30
C THR A 85 -0.65 4.54 11.75
N LYS A 86 -1.52 5.15 12.54
CA LYS A 86 -1.28 5.37 13.97
C LYS A 86 -1.49 4.04 14.71
N ILE A 87 -0.41 3.34 14.96
CA ILE A 87 -0.39 2.15 15.81
C ILE A 87 0.05 2.54 17.23
N ASP A 88 -0.31 1.71 18.19
CA ASP A 88 0.20 1.75 19.56
C ASP A 88 1.33 0.71 19.65
N ASP A 89 2.57 1.17 19.44
CA ASP A 89 3.77 0.34 19.39
C ASP A 89 4.14 -0.25 20.76
N ALA A 90 3.70 0.39 21.86
CA ALA A 90 3.85 -0.15 23.21
C ALA A 90 2.87 -1.27 23.54
N ALA A 91 1.78 -1.41 22.78
CA ALA A 91 0.83 -2.49 23.01
C ALA A 91 1.42 -3.86 22.66
N PRO A 92 1.12 -4.94 23.42
CA PRO A 92 1.61 -6.29 23.16
C PRO A 92 1.37 -6.76 21.72
N ALA A 93 0.28 -6.32 21.08
CA ALA A 93 -0.02 -6.63 19.70
C ALA A 93 1.10 -6.21 18.72
N TRP A 94 1.77 -5.11 18.97
CA TRP A 94 2.84 -4.59 18.13
C TRP A 94 4.22 -4.82 18.77
N ASN A 95 4.36 -4.54 20.06
CA ASN A 95 5.62 -4.75 20.77
C ASN A 95 6.10 -6.20 20.71
N ASP A 96 5.20 -7.19 20.81
CA ASP A 96 5.55 -8.60 20.82
C ASP A 96 5.54 -9.24 19.41
N THR A 97 5.18 -8.47 18.38
CA THR A 97 5.10 -8.94 16.99
C THR A 97 6.05 -8.19 16.07
N PHE A 98 6.33 -6.93 16.36
CA PHE A 98 7.11 -6.05 15.52
C PHE A 98 8.24 -5.41 16.31
N VAL A 99 9.45 -5.76 15.96
CA VAL A 99 10.66 -5.20 16.54
C VAL A 99 10.92 -3.83 15.94
N HIS A 100 11.04 -2.86 16.83
CA HIS A 100 11.32 -1.48 16.50
C HIS A 100 12.55 -1.00 17.27
N PRO A 101 13.67 -0.65 16.61
CA PRO A 101 14.84 -0.17 17.31
C PRO A 101 14.61 1.22 17.91
N ASP A 102 15.18 1.43 19.11
CA ASP A 102 15.18 2.73 19.80
C ASP A 102 15.98 3.83 19.07
N SER A 103 16.72 3.45 18.03
CA SER A 103 17.45 4.42 17.22
C SER A 103 16.49 5.20 16.34
N THR A 104 16.69 6.51 16.28
CA THR A 104 15.98 7.45 15.41
C THR A 104 15.75 6.90 14.02
N HIS A 105 14.59 6.37 13.82
CA HIS A 105 14.15 5.91 12.53
C HIS A 105 13.45 7.09 11.86
N TRP A 106 14.03 7.65 10.80
CA TRP A 106 13.44 8.79 10.07
C TRP A 106 11.98 8.57 9.64
N LEU A 107 11.49 7.34 9.75
CA LEU A 107 10.14 6.94 9.35
C LEU A 107 9.14 6.81 10.50
N ILE A 108 9.52 6.82 11.78
CA ILE A 108 8.61 6.26 12.80
C ILE A 108 8.50 7.07 14.10
N GLU A 109 9.39 7.99 14.45
CA GLU A 109 9.33 8.67 15.74
C GLU A 109 7.99 9.38 15.96
N GLY A 110 7.20 8.83 16.88
CA GLY A 110 5.94 9.42 17.37
C GLY A 110 4.80 9.50 16.35
N SER A 111 4.97 9.01 15.13
CA SER A 111 4.02 9.20 14.02
C SER A 111 3.28 7.93 13.57
N GLY A 112 3.58 6.78 14.18
CA GLY A 112 3.02 5.48 13.80
C GLY A 112 3.80 4.80 12.68
N LEU A 113 3.26 3.70 12.16
CA LEU A 113 3.89 2.90 11.11
C LEU A 113 3.78 3.59 9.75
N MET A 114 4.93 3.86 9.13
CA MET A 114 5.03 4.44 7.78
C MET A 114 5.48 3.38 6.78
N ILE A 115 4.75 3.27 5.68
CA ILE A 115 5.04 2.30 4.61
C ILE A 115 5.19 3.08 3.29
N PRO A 116 6.42 3.36 2.84
CA PRO A 116 6.67 3.92 1.52
C PRO A 116 6.53 2.84 0.45
N GLY A 117 6.23 3.21 -0.78
CA GLY A 117 6.18 2.26 -1.87
C GLY A 117 6.07 2.90 -3.24
N LEU A 118 6.15 2.06 -4.24
CA LEU A 118 5.96 2.42 -5.64
C LEU A 118 4.73 1.70 -6.17
N SER A 119 3.99 2.38 -7.05
CA SER A 119 2.82 1.82 -7.72
C SER A 119 2.85 2.14 -9.20
N VAL A 120 2.38 1.20 -10.00
CA VAL A 120 2.08 1.40 -11.42
C VAL A 120 0.61 1.08 -11.62
N ARG A 121 -0.14 2.02 -12.22
CA ARG A 121 -1.55 1.84 -12.61
C ARG A 121 -1.67 1.96 -14.12
N ALA A 122 -2.45 1.09 -14.74
CA ALA A 122 -2.67 1.07 -16.18
C ALA A 122 -4.16 0.91 -16.51
N GLY A 123 -4.65 1.71 -17.47
CA GLY A 123 -5.99 1.58 -18.04
C GLY A 123 -6.03 0.45 -19.06
N VAL A 124 -6.59 -0.70 -18.68
CA VAL A 124 -6.72 -1.88 -19.55
C VAL A 124 -8.02 -1.84 -20.38
N GLY A 125 -8.93 -0.98 -20.03
CA GLY A 125 -10.20 -0.76 -20.74
C GLY A 125 -10.72 0.66 -20.54
N ALA A 126 -11.80 1.02 -21.22
CA ALA A 126 -12.41 2.36 -21.10
C ALA A 126 -12.85 2.71 -19.66
N LYS A 127 -13.18 1.71 -18.86
CA LYS A 127 -13.67 1.86 -17.48
C LYS A 127 -12.95 0.98 -16.47
N THR A 128 -11.83 0.34 -16.86
CA THR A 128 -11.15 -0.63 -16.01
C THR A 128 -9.67 -0.33 -15.98
N ASP A 129 -9.14 -0.22 -14.76
CA ASP A 129 -7.72 -0.05 -14.49
C ASP A 129 -7.23 -1.21 -13.64
N VAL A 130 -5.96 -1.54 -13.82
CA VAL A 130 -5.21 -2.44 -12.96
C VAL A 130 -4.06 -1.68 -12.32
N ALA A 131 -3.70 -2.05 -11.10
CA ALA A 131 -2.56 -1.48 -10.41
C ALA A 131 -1.72 -2.57 -9.75
N ILE A 132 -0.42 -2.34 -9.70
CA ILE A 132 0.53 -3.13 -8.91
C ILE A 132 1.22 -2.20 -7.92
N TYR A 133 1.64 -2.76 -6.80
CA TYR A 133 2.30 -2.05 -5.72
C TYR A 133 3.43 -2.90 -5.16
N ALA A 134 4.54 -2.27 -4.82
CA ALA A 134 5.64 -2.90 -4.12
C ALA A 134 6.32 -1.91 -3.17
N THR A 135 6.74 -2.41 -2.03
CA THR A 135 7.56 -1.68 -1.06
C THR A 135 8.63 -2.57 -0.46
N LYS A 136 9.73 -1.95 -0.11
CA LYS A 136 10.78 -2.50 0.73
C LYS A 136 11.31 -1.36 1.59
N ALA A 137 11.13 -1.46 2.90
CA ALA A 137 11.74 -0.50 3.81
C ALA A 137 13.26 -0.79 3.90
N PRO A 138 14.14 0.21 3.67
CA PRO A 138 15.56 0.03 3.91
C PRO A 138 15.84 -0.34 5.37
N GLY A 139 16.71 -1.31 5.63
CA GLY A 139 17.04 -1.78 6.98
C GLY A 139 15.96 -2.63 7.66
N ALA A 140 14.84 -2.94 6.99
CA ALA A 140 13.81 -3.82 7.51
C ALA A 140 13.88 -5.21 6.87
N ASN A 141 13.47 -6.26 7.63
CA ASN A 141 13.39 -7.62 7.09
C ASN A 141 12.14 -7.89 6.28
N TYR A 142 11.24 -6.91 6.11
CA TYR A 142 9.95 -7.10 5.44
C TYR A 142 9.77 -6.15 4.26
N GLY A 143 8.88 -6.55 3.39
CA GLY A 143 8.32 -5.73 2.33
C GLY A 143 6.91 -6.22 1.99
N PHE A 144 6.22 -5.45 1.16
CA PHE A 144 4.88 -5.79 0.70
C PHE A 144 4.81 -5.68 -0.81
N TYR A 145 4.03 -6.55 -1.42
CA TYR A 145 3.64 -6.44 -2.81
C TYR A 145 2.17 -6.75 -2.97
N GLY A 146 1.59 -6.22 -4.00
CA GLY A 146 0.17 -6.44 -4.23
C GLY A 146 -0.34 -5.79 -5.49
N GLY A 147 -1.64 -5.80 -5.63
CA GLY A 147 -2.30 -5.20 -6.77
C GLY A 147 -3.78 -4.99 -6.55
N ALA A 148 -4.39 -4.31 -7.51
CA ALA A 148 -5.81 -4.04 -7.51
C ALA A 148 -6.37 -4.00 -8.93
N VAL A 149 -7.67 -4.29 -9.02
CA VAL A 149 -8.49 -4.01 -10.19
C VAL A 149 -9.56 -3.03 -9.78
N GLN A 150 -9.65 -1.90 -10.48
CA GLN A 150 -10.68 -0.88 -10.29
C GLN A 150 -11.57 -0.82 -11.52
N ARG A 151 -12.88 -0.81 -11.31
CA ARG A 151 -13.88 -0.60 -12.37
C ARG A 151 -14.74 0.60 -12.05
N ASN A 152 -14.76 1.56 -12.95
CA ASN A 152 -15.69 2.68 -12.90
C ASN A 152 -17.11 2.18 -13.23
N ILE A 153 -18.04 2.40 -12.31
CA ILE A 153 -19.46 1.98 -12.40
C ILE A 153 -20.37 3.13 -12.78
N VAL A 154 -20.01 4.35 -12.37
CA VAL A 154 -20.77 5.57 -12.74
C VAL A 154 -19.80 6.58 -13.31
N GLY A 155 -20.19 7.21 -14.42
CA GLY A 155 -19.37 8.21 -15.10
C GLY A 155 -18.38 7.61 -16.09
N GLY A 156 -17.22 8.20 -16.18
CA GLY A 156 -16.14 7.87 -17.10
C GLY A 156 -15.04 8.92 -17.09
N GLU A 157 -14.09 8.83 -18.01
CA GLU A 157 -12.88 9.67 -18.05
C GLU A 157 -13.20 11.19 -18.08
N SER A 158 -14.22 11.60 -18.82
CA SER A 158 -14.63 13.02 -18.98
C SER A 158 -15.75 13.45 -18.04
N SER A 159 -16.27 12.55 -17.21
CA SER A 159 -17.39 12.85 -16.32
C SER A 159 -16.95 13.66 -15.11
N LYS A 160 -17.79 14.61 -14.69
CA LYS A 160 -17.56 15.36 -13.44
C LYS A 160 -17.77 14.48 -12.20
N TRP A 161 -18.75 13.60 -12.22
CA TRP A 161 -19.03 12.65 -11.14
C TRP A 161 -18.62 11.26 -11.55
N ASN A 162 -17.95 10.58 -10.66
CA ASN A 162 -17.51 9.21 -10.86
C ASN A 162 -17.73 8.39 -9.60
N ALA A 163 -18.08 7.11 -9.81
CA ALA A 163 -18.03 6.10 -8.77
C ALA A 163 -17.35 4.85 -9.31
N SER A 164 -16.58 4.17 -8.47
CA SER A 164 -15.88 2.95 -8.83
C SER A 164 -15.93 1.92 -7.72
N ALA A 165 -15.88 0.65 -8.10
CA ALA A 165 -15.59 -0.47 -7.24
C ALA A 165 -14.14 -0.94 -7.48
N ARG A 166 -13.44 -1.36 -6.41
CA ARG A 166 -12.08 -1.88 -6.48
C ARG A 166 -11.95 -3.14 -5.63
N ALA A 167 -11.27 -4.13 -6.15
CA ALA A 167 -10.79 -5.29 -5.41
C ALA A 167 -9.27 -5.24 -5.34
N SER A 168 -8.69 -5.60 -4.21
CA SER A 168 -7.25 -5.53 -3.98
C SER A 168 -6.72 -6.70 -3.15
N LEU A 169 -5.44 -6.96 -3.30
CA LEU A 169 -4.68 -7.92 -2.50
C LEU A 169 -3.30 -7.33 -2.22
N ILE A 170 -2.85 -7.45 -0.97
CA ILE A 170 -1.45 -7.23 -0.57
C ILE A 170 -0.95 -8.45 0.19
N ARG A 171 0.30 -8.81 -0.03
CA ARG A 171 1.03 -9.86 0.71
C ARG A 171 2.34 -9.31 1.24
N MET A 172 2.70 -9.73 2.43
CA MET A 172 4.00 -9.52 3.02
C MET A 172 5.01 -10.54 2.48
N TYR A 173 6.28 -10.14 2.39
CA TYR A 173 7.41 -11.03 2.13
C TYR A 173 8.59 -10.63 3.01
N GLY A 174 9.46 -11.57 3.29
CA GLY A 174 10.71 -11.38 4.02
C GLY A 174 10.76 -12.02 5.40
N PRO A 175 9.81 -11.78 6.33
CA PRO A 175 9.85 -12.41 7.64
C PRO A 175 9.71 -13.93 7.58
N ASP A 176 10.50 -14.60 8.40
CA ASP A 176 10.42 -16.06 8.55
C ASP A 176 9.29 -16.46 9.51
N ASP A 177 8.92 -15.58 10.45
CA ASP A 177 8.00 -15.88 11.54
C ASP A 177 6.52 -15.71 11.17
N VAL A 178 6.22 -14.87 10.17
CA VAL A 178 4.83 -14.43 9.90
C VAL A 178 4.55 -14.37 8.41
N ASP A 179 3.42 -14.93 8.01
CA ASP A 179 2.79 -14.61 6.72
C ASP A 179 1.59 -13.68 6.96
N LEU A 180 1.51 -12.59 6.20
CA LEU A 180 0.39 -11.65 6.25
C LEU A 180 -0.14 -11.39 4.86
N SER A 181 -1.46 -11.51 4.70
CA SER A 181 -2.16 -11.18 3.46
C SER A 181 -3.42 -10.36 3.77
N VAL A 182 -3.68 -9.34 2.96
CA VAL A 182 -4.86 -8.47 3.11
C VAL A 182 -5.60 -8.39 1.79
N TYR A 183 -6.85 -8.81 1.82
CA TYR A 183 -7.80 -8.72 0.70
C TYR A 183 -8.73 -7.56 0.96
N GLY A 184 -8.99 -6.75 -0.04
CA GLY A 184 -9.81 -5.56 0.09
C GLY A 184 -10.86 -5.42 -0.99
N ALA A 185 -11.97 -4.78 -0.62
CA ALA A 185 -12.99 -4.30 -1.54
C ALA A 185 -13.39 -2.87 -1.17
N ASP A 186 -13.41 -1.96 -2.14
CA ASP A 186 -13.74 -0.56 -1.95
C ASP A 186 -14.89 -0.13 -2.85
N LEU A 187 -15.66 0.84 -2.36
CA LEU A 187 -16.54 1.70 -3.13
C LEU A 187 -16.05 3.13 -2.96
N ILE A 188 -15.78 3.82 -4.05
CA ILE A 188 -15.19 5.16 -4.08
C ILE A 188 -16.07 6.05 -4.94
N ALA A 189 -16.38 7.25 -4.45
CA ALA A 189 -17.06 8.29 -5.21
C ALA A 189 -16.20 9.55 -5.26
N SER A 190 -16.19 10.24 -6.39
CA SER A 190 -15.41 11.48 -6.60
C SER A 190 -16.14 12.49 -7.45
N ARG A 191 -15.75 13.74 -7.28
CA ARG A 191 -16.21 14.85 -8.12
C ARG A 191 -15.02 15.64 -8.65
N THR A 192 -14.90 15.73 -9.97
CA THR A 192 -13.86 16.54 -10.61
C THR A 192 -14.28 18.01 -10.70
N LEU A 193 -13.45 18.89 -10.20
CA LEU A 193 -13.56 20.33 -10.26
C LEU A 193 -12.41 20.86 -11.13
N THR A 194 -12.75 21.56 -12.22
CA THR A 194 -11.77 22.22 -13.08
C THR A 194 -11.36 23.53 -12.47
N LEU A 195 -10.08 23.67 -12.11
CA LEU A 195 -9.51 24.93 -11.59
C LEU A 195 -9.03 25.82 -12.72
N THR A 196 -8.30 25.22 -13.67
CA THR A 196 -7.82 25.90 -14.87
C THR A 196 -7.84 24.90 -16.05
N ARG A 197 -7.50 25.37 -17.26
CA ARG A 197 -7.36 24.47 -18.44
C ARG A 197 -6.33 23.33 -18.27
N TRP A 198 -5.42 23.44 -17.30
CA TRP A 198 -4.33 22.50 -17.06
C TRP A 198 -4.32 21.92 -15.64
N ALA A 199 -5.28 22.33 -14.81
CA ALA A 199 -5.37 21.88 -13.41
C ALA A 199 -6.79 21.46 -13.03
N THR A 200 -6.92 20.28 -12.42
CA THR A 200 -8.17 19.80 -11.83
C THR A 200 -7.93 19.30 -10.42
N VAL A 201 -8.90 19.47 -9.54
CA VAL A 201 -8.93 18.84 -8.22
C VAL A 201 -10.13 17.92 -8.14
N SER A 202 -9.94 16.73 -7.57
CA SER A 202 -10.99 15.72 -7.40
C SER A 202 -11.05 15.29 -5.94
N PRO A 203 -11.88 15.95 -5.12
CA PRO A 203 -12.24 15.40 -3.82
C PRO A 203 -12.93 14.04 -4.02
N TYR A 204 -12.64 13.09 -3.12
CA TYR A 204 -13.24 11.78 -3.12
C TYR A 204 -13.48 11.27 -1.69
N ALA A 205 -14.41 10.35 -1.60
CA ALA A 205 -14.66 9.58 -0.39
C ALA A 205 -14.89 8.11 -0.75
N GLY A 206 -14.57 7.23 0.18
CA GLY A 206 -14.75 5.80 -0.02
C GLY A 206 -15.02 5.05 1.27
N VAL A 207 -15.62 3.88 1.10
CA VAL A 207 -15.78 2.89 2.17
C VAL A 207 -15.19 1.57 1.71
N SER A 208 -14.61 0.83 2.64
CA SER A 208 -13.92 -0.43 2.32
C SER A 208 -14.24 -1.49 3.36
N GLY A 209 -14.34 -2.74 2.88
CA GLY A 209 -14.21 -3.93 3.71
C GLY A 209 -12.88 -4.62 3.41
N TYR A 210 -12.26 -5.21 4.42
CA TYR A 210 -11.06 -6.00 4.23
C TYR A 210 -11.07 -7.28 5.05
N LEU A 211 -10.36 -8.29 4.56
CA LEU A 211 -10.03 -9.51 5.27
C LEU A 211 -8.51 -9.57 5.45
N SER A 212 -8.05 -9.51 6.69
CA SER A 212 -6.65 -9.72 7.05
C SER A 212 -6.45 -11.17 7.48
N ARG A 213 -5.47 -11.82 6.91
CA ARG A 213 -5.08 -13.19 7.24
C ARG A 213 -3.64 -13.19 7.71
N ALA A 214 -3.41 -13.71 8.92
CA ALA A 214 -2.08 -13.89 9.47
C ALA A 214 -1.88 -15.35 9.86
N HIS A 215 -0.71 -15.88 9.50
CA HIS A 215 -0.27 -17.22 9.81
C HIS A 215 1.10 -17.15 10.49
N GLU A 216 1.21 -17.79 11.63
CA GLU A 216 2.45 -17.94 12.38
C GLU A 216 3.26 -19.12 11.81
N LYS A 217 4.60 -18.95 11.68
CA LYS A 217 5.49 -19.95 11.05
C LYS A 217 6.66 -20.37 11.94
N THR A 218 6.66 -19.96 13.20
CA THR A 218 7.77 -20.23 14.11
C THR A 218 7.45 -21.37 15.07
N ASP A 219 8.47 -22.09 15.54
CA ASP A 219 8.34 -23.08 16.60
C ASP A 219 8.38 -22.45 18.01
N ARG A 220 8.49 -21.11 18.12
CA ARG A 220 8.66 -20.42 19.41
C ARG A 220 7.35 -20.09 20.11
N VAL A 221 6.28 -19.97 19.34
CA VAL A 221 4.92 -19.75 19.82
C VAL A 221 3.99 -20.77 19.19
N ASN A 222 2.79 -20.92 19.72
CA ASN A 222 1.77 -21.78 19.17
C ASN A 222 0.46 -21.00 19.09
N LEU A 223 0.31 -20.25 18.00
CA LEU A 223 -0.83 -19.39 17.76
C LEU A 223 -1.69 -19.96 16.64
N ALA A 224 -2.99 -19.88 16.82
CA ALA A 224 -3.93 -20.20 15.74
C ALA A 224 -3.88 -19.16 14.64
N ASP A 225 -4.11 -19.58 13.41
CA ASP A 225 -4.29 -18.69 12.26
C ASP A 225 -5.41 -17.69 12.51
N GLU A 226 -5.17 -16.45 12.15
CA GLU A 226 -6.16 -15.39 12.27
C GLU A 226 -6.72 -14.99 10.91
N ASN A 227 -8.04 -14.87 10.86
CA ASN A 227 -8.79 -14.34 9.72
C ASN A 227 -9.72 -13.24 10.24
N VAL A 228 -9.31 -12.00 10.12
CA VAL A 228 -10.01 -10.87 10.73
C VAL A 228 -10.62 -9.97 9.67
N PHE A 229 -11.94 -9.84 9.71
CA PHE A 229 -12.66 -8.87 8.90
C PHE A 229 -12.67 -7.50 9.57
N GLY A 230 -12.52 -6.45 8.75
CA GLY A 230 -12.58 -5.08 9.21
C GLY A 230 -13.12 -4.14 8.14
N THR A 231 -13.43 -2.91 8.57
CA THR A 231 -13.93 -1.85 7.69
C THR A 231 -13.14 -0.57 7.90
N ARG A 232 -13.12 0.28 6.88
CA ARG A 232 -12.59 1.64 6.94
C ARG A 232 -13.41 2.59 6.10
N ALA A 233 -13.36 3.87 6.42
CA ALA A 233 -13.77 4.97 5.56
C ALA A 233 -12.55 5.82 5.20
N ALA A 234 -12.56 6.44 4.03
CA ALA A 234 -11.51 7.32 3.57
C ALA A 234 -12.10 8.58 2.97
N VAL A 235 -11.41 9.70 3.17
CA VAL A 235 -11.67 10.96 2.47
C VAL A 235 -10.35 11.51 1.97
N GLY A 236 -10.34 12.04 0.75
CA GLY A 236 -9.12 12.53 0.14
C GLY A 236 -9.39 13.49 -1.01
N ALA A 237 -8.31 13.96 -1.61
CA ALA A 237 -8.36 14.75 -2.83
C ALA A 237 -7.15 14.41 -3.72
N GLU A 238 -7.38 14.34 -5.01
CA GLU A 238 -6.35 14.26 -6.03
C GLU A 238 -6.29 15.57 -6.82
N LEU A 239 -5.11 16.16 -6.89
CA LEU A 239 -4.79 17.31 -7.73
C LEU A 239 -4.04 16.81 -8.96
N ARG A 240 -4.55 17.11 -10.15
CA ARG A 240 -3.88 16.83 -11.44
C ARG A 240 -3.38 18.14 -12.04
N LEU A 241 -2.09 18.17 -12.33
CA LEU A 241 -1.38 19.28 -12.96
C LEU A 241 -0.65 18.75 -14.20
N PHE A 242 -1.21 18.96 -15.39
CA PHE A 242 -0.71 18.33 -16.63
C PHE A 242 -0.65 16.79 -16.48
N LYS A 243 0.58 16.24 -16.45
CA LYS A 243 0.86 14.82 -16.24
C LYS A 243 1.15 14.45 -14.78
N ALA A 244 1.36 15.44 -13.91
CA ALA A 244 1.61 15.21 -12.50
C ALA A 244 0.30 15.01 -11.73
N ARG A 245 0.33 14.15 -10.74
CA ARG A 245 -0.78 13.85 -9.84
C ARG A 245 -0.27 13.88 -8.40
N LEU A 246 -0.97 14.61 -7.56
CA LEU A 246 -0.70 14.68 -6.13
C LEU A 246 -1.97 14.27 -5.42
N ALA A 247 -1.89 13.39 -4.44
CA ALA A 247 -3.06 13.04 -3.65
C ALA A 247 -2.72 12.96 -2.17
N ALA A 248 -3.73 13.32 -1.37
CA ALA A 248 -3.70 13.13 0.07
C ALA A 248 -5.02 12.49 0.51
N GLU A 249 -4.94 11.56 1.46
CA GLU A 249 -6.07 10.81 1.98
C GLU A 249 -5.96 10.67 3.50
N TYR A 250 -7.05 10.89 4.21
CA TYR A 250 -7.24 10.52 5.59
C TYR A 250 -8.09 9.27 5.69
N ASN A 251 -7.68 8.33 6.53
CA ASN A 251 -8.35 7.07 6.78
C ASN A 251 -8.92 7.03 8.18
N ALA A 252 -10.23 6.88 8.28
CA ALA A 252 -10.96 6.69 9.52
C ALA A 252 -11.27 5.21 9.70
N ALA A 253 -10.69 4.61 10.73
CA ALA A 253 -10.87 3.21 11.09
C ALA A 253 -10.51 3.03 12.58
N ARG A 254 -10.44 1.77 13.05
CA ARG A 254 -9.97 1.46 14.41
C ARG A 254 -8.60 2.06 14.72
N VAL A 255 -7.69 1.97 13.77
CA VAL A 255 -6.44 2.73 13.75
C VAL A 255 -6.49 3.65 12.53
N GLY A 256 -6.48 4.95 12.79
CA GLY A 256 -6.54 5.97 11.74
C GLY A 256 -5.17 6.20 11.10
N GLY A 257 -5.16 6.96 10.01
CA GLY A 257 -3.91 7.30 9.34
C GLY A 257 -4.13 8.24 8.18
N TYR A 258 -3.03 8.67 7.60
CA TYR A 258 -3.04 9.47 6.37
C TYR A 258 -2.07 8.89 5.34
N SER A 259 -2.25 9.28 4.12
CA SER A 259 -1.47 8.78 3.01
C SER A 259 -1.24 9.88 1.99
N LEU A 260 -0.10 9.84 1.34
CA LEU A 260 0.31 10.78 0.32
C LEU A 260 0.73 10.03 -0.95
N LYS A 261 0.50 10.65 -2.11
CA LYS A 261 0.92 10.16 -3.42
C LYS A 261 1.50 11.29 -4.26
N ILE A 262 2.57 10.99 -4.95
CA ILE A 262 3.09 11.77 -6.08
C ILE A 262 3.19 10.81 -7.27
N GLY A 263 2.49 11.14 -8.36
CA GLY A 263 2.43 10.31 -9.55
C GLY A 263 2.65 11.11 -10.84
N PHE A 264 3.06 10.40 -11.88
CA PHE A 264 3.19 10.90 -13.24
C PHE A 264 2.57 9.91 -14.20
N GLY A 265 1.75 10.42 -15.12
CA GLY A 265 1.02 9.57 -16.05
C GLY A 265 0.70 10.25 -17.39
N ALA A 266 0.37 9.43 -18.38
CA ALA A 266 -0.03 9.86 -19.72
C ALA A 266 -1.47 9.43 -20.03
#